data_c72f8377fcd7afc18725e0a11ab2a3c4
#
_entry.id   c72f8377fcd7afc18725e0a11ab2a3c4
#
_cell.length_a   1.000
_cell.length_b   1.000
_cell.length_c   1.000
_cell.angle_alpha   90.00
_cell.angle_beta   90.00
_cell.angle_gamma   90.00
#
_symmetry.space_group_name_H-M   'P 1'
#
loop_
_entity.id
_entity.type
_entity.pdbx_description
1 polymer ?
#
loop_
_entity_poly.entity_id
_entity_poly.type
_entity_poly.pdbx_seq_one_letter_code
_entity_poly.pdbx_strand_id
1 'polypeptide(L)'
;LAKRLADLGFEIIATKGTGKVLTRNGVPARIIHRIHEAKPNILDLMAQGRIDLIINTPSGQRPKEDQARIRRDAVRHGVTFVTTISGAMACVSGIEALRSGATHVRTIQQYQQRLLDHAPQGAEESRQAQYAAI
;
A
#
# COMPACT_ATOMS: atom_id res chain seq x y z
N LEU A 1 -1.62 -9.08 4.60
CA LEU A 1 -1.17 -8.19 3.54
C LEU A 1 -0.64 -8.98 2.34
N ALA A 2 0.49 -9.71 2.45
CA ALA A 2 1.11 -10.42 1.33
C ALA A 2 0.17 -11.47 0.69
N LYS A 3 -0.64 -12.18 1.49
CA LYS A 3 -1.66 -13.10 0.98
C LYS A 3 -2.66 -12.38 0.07
N ARG A 4 -3.19 -11.23 0.47
CA ARG A 4 -4.12 -10.42 -0.35
C ARG A 4 -3.49 -10.01 -1.70
N LEU A 5 -2.21 -9.62 -1.70
CA LEU A 5 -1.50 -9.32 -2.94
C LEU A 5 -1.35 -10.56 -3.83
N ALA A 6 -1.00 -11.72 -3.25
CA ALA A 6 -0.91 -12.98 -3.99
C ALA A 6 -2.29 -13.38 -4.57
N ASP A 7 -3.37 -13.24 -3.80
CA ASP A 7 -4.75 -13.51 -4.23
C ASP A 7 -5.19 -12.56 -5.37
N LEU A 8 -4.63 -11.34 -5.41
CA LEU A 8 -4.78 -10.38 -6.51
C LEU A 8 -3.89 -10.70 -7.73
N GLY A 9 -3.11 -11.78 -7.71
CA GLY A 9 -2.27 -12.23 -8.81
C GLY A 9 -0.88 -11.57 -8.87
N PHE A 10 -0.43 -10.87 -7.82
CA PHE A 10 0.94 -10.38 -7.75
C PHE A 10 1.93 -11.50 -7.41
N GLU A 11 3.05 -11.56 -8.12
CA GLU A 11 4.21 -12.35 -7.70
C GLU A 11 4.86 -11.69 -6.48
N ILE A 12 4.97 -12.41 -5.39
CA ILE A 12 5.59 -11.89 -4.17
C ILE A 12 7.10 -12.15 -4.21
N ILE A 13 7.87 -11.08 -4.16
CA ILE A 13 9.34 -11.14 -4.15
C ILE A 13 9.83 -10.62 -2.79
N ALA A 14 10.73 -11.34 -2.15
CA ALA A 14 11.19 -10.99 -0.82
C ALA A 14 12.66 -11.38 -0.57
N THR A 15 13.34 -10.69 0.34
CA THR A 15 14.63 -11.14 0.84
C THR A 15 14.47 -12.36 1.73
N LYS A 16 15.55 -13.14 1.89
CA LYS A 16 15.56 -14.45 2.58
C LYS A 16 14.81 -14.47 3.92
N GLY A 17 14.99 -13.45 4.76
CA GLY A 17 14.33 -13.39 6.07
C GLY A 17 12.80 -13.26 5.94
N THR A 18 12.34 -12.28 5.18
CA THR A 18 10.91 -12.05 4.93
C THR A 18 10.28 -13.22 4.17
N GLY A 19 10.95 -13.74 3.15
CA GLY A 19 10.44 -14.86 2.37
C GLY A 19 10.21 -16.13 3.20
N LYS A 20 11.12 -16.46 4.14
CA LYS A 20 10.91 -17.59 5.07
C LYS A 20 9.63 -17.41 5.91
N VAL A 21 9.37 -16.20 6.39
CA VAL A 21 8.15 -15.91 7.17
C VAL A 21 6.91 -16.05 6.30
N LEU A 22 6.93 -15.53 5.10
CA LEU A 22 5.81 -15.62 4.15
C LEU A 22 5.50 -17.06 3.80
N THR A 23 6.51 -17.85 3.43
CA THR A 23 6.34 -19.27 3.06
C THR A 23 5.79 -20.10 4.22
N ARG A 24 6.27 -19.88 5.46
CA ARG A 24 5.73 -20.55 6.65
C ARG A 24 4.25 -20.22 6.91
N ASN A 25 3.79 -19.06 6.46
CA ASN A 25 2.39 -18.64 6.54
C ASN A 25 1.58 -18.90 5.25
N GLY A 26 2.06 -19.82 4.40
CA GLY A 26 1.35 -20.26 3.21
C GLY A 26 1.32 -19.25 2.06
N VAL A 27 2.19 -18.23 2.08
CA VAL A 27 2.32 -17.27 0.99
C VAL A 27 3.57 -17.60 0.17
N PRO A 28 3.44 -18.04 -1.09
CA PRO A 28 4.59 -18.31 -1.95
C PRO A 28 5.34 -16.99 -2.20
N ALA A 29 6.66 -17.03 -2.06
CA ALA A 29 7.51 -15.87 -2.28
C ALA A 29 8.81 -16.28 -2.95
N ARG A 30 9.15 -15.57 -4.04
CA ARG A 30 10.44 -15.69 -4.69
C ARG A 30 11.50 -14.98 -3.86
N ILE A 31 12.60 -15.68 -3.58
CA ILE A 31 13.68 -15.11 -2.78
C ILE A 31 14.68 -14.38 -3.67
N ILE A 32 15.04 -13.16 -3.28
CA ILE A 32 16.12 -12.38 -3.89
C ILE A 32 17.18 -12.00 -2.87
N HIS A 33 18.37 -11.65 -3.38
CA HIS A 33 19.48 -11.17 -2.57
C HIS A 33 19.25 -9.74 -2.06
N ARG A 34 19.88 -9.40 -0.95
CA ARG A 34 20.03 -7.99 -0.54
C ARG A 34 21.00 -7.29 -1.49
N ILE A 35 20.91 -5.94 -1.57
CA ILE A 35 21.73 -5.14 -2.49
C ILE A 35 23.21 -5.41 -2.37
N HIS A 36 23.73 -5.59 -1.14
CA HIS A 36 25.13 -5.81 -0.84
C HIS A 36 25.57 -7.29 -0.84
N GLU A 37 24.63 -8.23 -1.00
CA GLU A 37 24.96 -9.67 -0.96
C GLU A 37 25.33 -10.20 -2.36
N ALA A 38 24.43 -10.06 -3.33
CA ALA A 38 24.60 -10.59 -4.68
C ALA A 38 23.57 -10.03 -5.67
N LYS A 39 23.68 -10.46 -6.93
CA LYS A 39 22.68 -10.26 -7.99
C LYS A 39 21.99 -11.59 -8.32
N PRO A 40 20.72 -11.59 -8.78
CA PRO A 40 19.87 -10.41 -8.92
C PRO A 40 19.35 -9.91 -7.56
N ASN A 41 19.23 -8.60 -7.42
CA ASN A 41 18.63 -7.95 -6.27
C ASN A 41 17.52 -6.99 -6.69
N ILE A 42 16.93 -6.25 -5.76
CA ILE A 42 15.77 -5.37 -6.04
C ILE A 42 16.09 -4.28 -7.07
N LEU A 43 17.31 -3.75 -7.10
CA LEU A 43 17.71 -2.70 -8.05
C LEU A 43 17.73 -3.25 -9.49
N ASP A 44 18.25 -4.47 -9.67
CA ASP A 44 18.28 -5.11 -10.99
C ASP A 44 16.85 -5.37 -11.51
N LEU A 45 15.93 -5.79 -10.63
CA LEU A 45 14.53 -6.02 -11.00
C LEU A 45 13.77 -4.73 -11.30
N MET A 46 14.03 -3.65 -10.56
CA MET A 46 13.47 -2.32 -10.90
C MET A 46 13.94 -1.83 -12.25
N ALA A 47 15.23 -1.95 -12.54
CA ALA A 47 15.81 -1.57 -13.84
C ALA A 47 15.23 -2.37 -15.02
N GLN A 48 14.77 -3.60 -14.78
CA GLN A 48 14.08 -4.45 -15.75
C GLN A 48 12.57 -4.18 -15.86
N GLY A 49 12.01 -3.23 -15.10
CA GLY A 49 10.58 -2.95 -15.07
C GLY A 49 9.73 -4.09 -14.49
N ARG A 50 10.30 -4.92 -13.61
CA ARG A 50 9.65 -6.11 -13.04
C ARG A 50 9.08 -5.90 -11.65
N ILE A 51 9.03 -4.66 -11.18
CA ILE A 51 8.51 -4.30 -9.85
C ILE A 51 7.48 -3.20 -9.99
N ASP A 52 6.27 -3.45 -9.50
CA ASP A 52 5.17 -2.48 -9.49
C ASP A 52 5.03 -1.78 -8.13
N LEU A 53 5.29 -2.51 -7.04
CA LEU A 53 5.11 -2.03 -5.68
C LEU A 53 6.22 -2.53 -4.75
N ILE A 54 6.81 -1.63 -3.99
CA ILE A 54 7.77 -1.94 -2.94
C ILE A 54 7.17 -1.60 -1.58
N ILE A 55 7.13 -2.58 -0.67
CA ILE A 55 6.77 -2.41 0.73
C ILE A 55 8.03 -2.62 1.55
N ASN A 56 8.64 -1.52 1.97
CA ASN A 56 9.89 -1.55 2.75
C ASN A 56 9.68 -0.90 4.12
N THR A 57 9.31 -1.72 5.09
CA THR A 57 9.14 -1.27 6.49
C THR A 57 10.49 -1.30 7.20
N PRO A 58 11.05 -0.14 7.58
CA PRO A 58 12.36 -0.11 8.23
C PRO A 58 12.29 -0.79 9.60
N SER A 59 12.97 -1.89 9.77
CA SER A 59 13.30 -2.44 11.08
C SER A 59 14.74 -2.05 11.39
N GLY A 60 14.98 -1.34 12.48
CA GLY A 60 16.16 -0.56 12.89
C GLY A 60 17.59 -1.02 12.63
N GLN A 61 17.84 -2.16 11.98
CA GLN A 61 19.18 -2.71 11.73
C GLN A 61 19.62 -2.73 10.25
N ARG A 62 18.83 -2.13 9.34
CA ARG A 62 19.27 -2.05 7.94
C ARG A 62 20.13 -0.82 7.73
N PRO A 63 21.22 -0.92 6.92
CA PRO A 63 22.01 0.24 6.55
C PRO A 63 21.09 1.32 5.96
N LYS A 64 21.16 2.53 6.51
CA LYS A 64 20.37 3.68 6.01
C LYS A 64 20.64 3.97 4.53
N GLU A 65 21.85 3.65 4.08
CA GLU A 65 22.31 3.80 2.70
C GLU A 65 21.53 2.91 1.73
N ASP A 66 21.31 1.62 2.06
CA ASP A 66 20.54 0.70 1.23
C ASP A 66 19.10 1.18 1.06
N GLN A 67 18.50 1.67 2.15
CA GLN A 67 17.14 2.21 2.10
C GLN A 67 17.04 3.46 1.23
N ALA A 68 18.00 4.37 1.36
CA ALA A 68 18.05 5.59 0.55
C ALA A 68 18.24 5.25 -0.94
N ARG A 69 19.06 4.24 -1.24
CA ARG A 69 19.31 3.77 -2.61
C ARG A 69 18.05 3.14 -3.22
N ILE A 70 17.38 2.22 -2.50
CA ILE A 70 16.14 1.61 -2.98
C ILE A 70 15.08 2.68 -3.26
N ARG A 71 14.90 3.65 -2.35
CA ARG A 71 13.92 4.73 -2.53
C ARG A 71 14.22 5.60 -3.75
N ARG A 72 15.49 5.98 -3.94
CA ARG A 72 15.91 6.78 -5.09
C ARG A 72 15.66 6.06 -6.40
N ASP A 73 16.01 4.79 -6.48
CA ASP A 73 15.80 3.99 -7.67
C ASP A 73 14.32 3.70 -7.92
N ALA A 74 13.50 3.51 -6.88
CA ALA A 74 12.06 3.39 -7.01
C ALA A 74 11.43 4.64 -7.64
N VAL A 75 11.81 5.84 -7.17
CA VAL A 75 11.36 7.11 -7.77
C VAL A 75 11.82 7.23 -9.22
N ARG A 76 13.08 6.89 -9.50
CA ARG A 76 13.65 6.95 -10.86
C ARG A 76 12.93 6.05 -11.86
N HIS A 77 12.49 4.87 -11.41
CA HIS A 77 11.80 3.88 -12.25
C HIS A 77 10.28 3.96 -12.15
N GLY A 78 9.70 4.96 -11.45
CA GLY A 78 8.25 5.11 -11.31
C GLY A 78 7.59 4.01 -10.47
N VAL A 79 8.34 3.32 -9.61
CA VAL A 79 7.85 2.23 -8.77
C VAL A 79 7.22 2.79 -7.50
N THR A 80 6.00 2.37 -7.20
CA THR A 80 5.30 2.76 -5.95
C THR A 80 6.06 2.24 -4.72
N PHE A 81 6.37 3.13 -3.78
CA PHE A 81 7.17 2.82 -2.59
C PHE A 81 6.43 3.15 -1.30
N VAL A 82 6.18 2.15 -0.47
CA VAL A 82 5.43 2.26 0.79
C VAL A 82 6.30 1.84 1.97
N THR A 83 6.30 2.65 3.03
CA THR A 83 7.20 2.47 4.20
C THR A 83 6.50 1.99 5.46
N THR A 84 5.17 1.90 5.47
CA THR A 84 4.38 1.48 6.63
C THR A 84 3.42 0.35 6.26
N ILE A 85 3.11 -0.51 7.23
CA ILE A 85 2.12 -1.58 7.04
C ILE A 85 0.73 -1.00 6.80
N SER A 86 0.33 0.05 7.52
CA SER A 86 -0.97 0.71 7.32
C SER A 86 -1.11 1.31 5.91
N GLY A 87 -0.05 1.98 5.41
CA GLY A 87 -0.02 2.47 4.04
C GLY A 87 -0.12 1.34 3.01
N ALA A 88 0.61 0.23 3.23
CA ALA A 88 0.53 -0.93 2.36
C ALA A 88 -0.87 -1.57 2.37
N MET A 89 -1.52 -1.65 3.53
CA MET A 89 -2.91 -2.13 3.64
C MET A 89 -3.88 -1.24 2.86
N ALA A 90 -3.72 0.08 2.97
CA ALA A 90 -4.52 1.04 2.21
C ALA A 90 -4.32 0.89 0.70
N CYS A 91 -3.06 0.72 0.24
CA CYS A 91 -2.77 0.45 -1.18
C CYS A 91 -3.47 -0.82 -1.67
N VAL A 92 -3.38 -1.92 -0.92
CA VAL A 92 -4.04 -3.18 -1.31
C VAL A 92 -5.55 -3.01 -1.38
N SER A 93 -6.17 -2.34 -0.40
CA SER A 93 -7.61 -2.05 -0.43
C SER A 93 -8.01 -1.18 -1.61
N GLY A 94 -7.18 -0.20 -2.00
CA GLY A 94 -7.37 0.60 -3.20
C GLY A 94 -7.32 -0.24 -4.48
N ILE A 95 -6.34 -1.16 -4.60
CA ILE A 95 -6.23 -2.07 -5.75
C ILE A 95 -7.45 -2.99 -5.86
N GLU A 96 -7.91 -3.54 -4.73
CA GLU A 96 -9.13 -4.36 -4.69
C GLU A 96 -10.36 -3.58 -5.14
N ALA A 97 -10.54 -2.35 -4.64
CA ALA A 97 -11.64 -1.47 -5.03
C ALA A 97 -11.61 -1.13 -6.52
N LEU A 98 -10.44 -0.84 -7.08
CA LEU A 98 -10.27 -0.59 -8.52
C LEU A 98 -10.64 -1.81 -9.36
N ARG A 99 -10.20 -3.01 -8.95
CA ARG A 99 -10.50 -4.25 -9.68
C ARG A 99 -11.98 -4.66 -9.59
N SER A 100 -12.63 -4.39 -8.47
CA SER A 100 -14.07 -4.67 -8.30
C SER A 100 -14.98 -3.69 -9.03
N GLY A 101 -14.44 -2.64 -9.66
CA GLY A 101 -15.25 -1.59 -10.29
C GLY A 101 -16.02 -0.72 -9.28
N ALA A 102 -15.74 -0.85 -7.99
CA ALA A 102 -16.43 -0.10 -6.93
C ALA A 102 -16.01 1.38 -6.85
N THR A 103 -15.01 1.79 -7.64
CA THR A 103 -14.51 3.16 -7.62
C THR A 103 -15.22 4.01 -8.66
N HIS A 104 -15.96 5.01 -8.20
CA HIS A 104 -16.65 5.97 -9.06
C HIS A 104 -16.10 7.37 -8.81
N VAL A 105 -15.79 8.10 -9.90
CA VAL A 105 -15.51 9.53 -9.82
C VAL A 105 -16.83 10.26 -9.67
N ARG A 106 -16.96 11.13 -8.66
CA ARG A 106 -18.13 11.96 -8.39
C ARG A 106 -17.71 13.40 -8.19
N THR A 107 -18.60 14.32 -8.58
CA THR A 107 -18.41 15.74 -8.26
C THR A 107 -18.66 15.99 -6.77
N ILE A 108 -18.15 17.11 -6.25
CA ILE A 108 -18.39 17.53 -4.86
C ILE A 108 -19.91 17.67 -4.61
N GLN A 109 -20.66 18.20 -5.59
CA GLN A 109 -22.09 18.37 -5.51
C GLN A 109 -22.84 17.02 -5.37
N GLN A 110 -22.40 16.01 -6.10
CA GLN A 110 -22.95 14.66 -5.97
C GLN A 110 -22.68 14.02 -4.60
N TYR A 111 -21.51 14.31 -3.99
CA TYR A 111 -21.23 13.90 -2.63
C TYR A 111 -22.10 14.61 -1.60
N GLN A 112 -22.29 15.93 -1.75
CA GLN A 112 -23.13 16.73 -0.87
C GLN A 112 -24.60 16.26 -0.94
N GLN A 113 -25.14 16.05 -2.14
CA GLN A 113 -26.51 15.55 -2.31
C GLN A 113 -26.72 14.21 -1.61
N ARG A 114 -25.77 13.29 -1.75
CA ARG A 114 -25.85 11.96 -1.12
C ARG A 114 -25.79 12.04 0.42
N LEU A 115 -25.03 12.96 0.96
CA LEU A 115 -24.99 13.22 2.42
C LEU A 115 -26.35 13.74 2.92
N LEU A 116 -27.01 14.61 2.16
CA LEU A 116 -28.34 15.11 2.47
C LEU A 116 -29.38 14.00 2.39
N ASP A 117 -29.33 13.17 1.35
CA ASP A 117 -30.27 12.06 1.14
C ASP A 117 -30.14 10.95 2.21
N HIS A 118 -28.97 10.82 2.86
CA HIS A 118 -28.68 9.82 3.89
C HIS A 118 -28.53 10.42 5.30
N ALA A 119 -28.73 11.72 5.46
CA ALA A 119 -28.74 12.32 6.79
C ALA A 119 -29.93 11.77 7.59
N PRO A 120 -29.73 11.23 8.80
CA PRO A 120 -30.84 10.83 9.65
C PRO A 120 -31.71 12.06 9.91
N GLN A 121 -33.00 11.94 9.62
CA GLN A 121 -33.98 12.98 9.94
C GLN A 121 -33.89 13.25 11.44
N GLY A 122 -33.41 14.45 11.85
CA GLY A 122 -33.16 14.82 13.25
C GLY A 122 -31.77 15.36 13.56
N ALA A 123 -30.83 15.33 12.61
CA ALA A 123 -29.48 15.83 12.86
C ALA A 123 -29.40 17.39 12.90
N GLU A 124 -30.41 18.10 12.43
CA GLU A 124 -30.48 19.57 12.49
C GLU A 124 -30.79 20.10 13.89
N GLU A 125 -31.68 19.43 14.63
CA GLU A 125 -32.01 19.87 16.01
C GLU A 125 -30.82 19.72 16.98
N SER A 126 -29.98 18.70 16.78
CA SER A 126 -28.79 18.51 17.64
C SER A 126 -27.68 19.49 17.37
N ARG A 127 -27.59 20.09 16.16
CA ARG A 127 -26.60 21.12 15.85
C ARG A 127 -26.93 22.50 16.42
N GLN A 128 -28.23 22.87 16.47
CA GLN A 128 -28.63 24.14 17.08
C GLN A 128 -28.45 24.14 18.60
N ALA A 129 -28.64 23.01 19.28
CA ALA A 129 -28.45 22.89 20.71
C ALA A 129 -26.97 23.01 21.15
N GLN A 130 -26.03 22.65 20.30
CA GLN A 130 -24.59 22.66 20.61
C GLN A 130 -23.94 24.04 20.56
N TYR A 131 -24.52 25.02 19.83
CA TYR A 131 -24.02 26.39 19.72
C TYR A 131 -24.69 27.40 20.68
N ALA A 132 -25.69 26.99 21.42
CA ALA A 132 -26.38 27.82 22.40
C ALA A 132 -25.78 27.80 23.83
N ALA A 133 -24.67 27.11 24.05
CA ALA A 133 -24.06 26.86 25.38
C ALA A 133 -22.64 27.45 25.52
N ILE A 134 -22.33 28.58 24.86
CA ILE A 134 -21.09 29.36 25.06
C ILE A 134 -21.42 30.74 25.65
#